data_0148701fa5ea3ebf6f764361affe41ec
#
_entry.id   0148701fa5ea3ebf6f764361affe41ec
#
_cell.length_a   1.000
_cell.length_b   1.000
_cell.length_c   1.000
_cell.angle_alpha   90.00
_cell.angle_beta   90.00
_cell.angle_gamma   90.00
#
_symmetry.space_group_name_H-M   'P 1'
#
loop_
_entity.id
_entity.type
_entity.pdbx_description
1 polymer ?
#
loop_
_entity_poly.entity_id
_entity_poly.type
_entity_poly.pdbx_seq_one_letter_code
_entity_poly.pdbx_strand_id
1 'polypeptide(L)'
;KKFGEDGGFNEVVKDDTFGYASQGFLYGESQKKNFGGWIVINKSTGEWVVCETPKLVEPYKSDAIKKAKDNIKAIKDGVPFKRQYDAIEETFRGKPTGNKVLGLACSFCPYKLPCWGSKLQLLPQQQSKGKNPKWVWYTEVNNPKQEEASA
;
A
#
# COMPACT_ATOMS: atom_id res chain seq x y z
N LYS A 1 9.07 9.37 -6.97
CA LYS A 1 9.92 8.24 -7.41
C LYS A 1 10.19 8.44 -8.90
N LYS A 2 11.44 8.40 -9.32
CA LYS A 2 11.81 8.44 -10.73
C LYS A 2 11.68 7.02 -11.29
N PHE A 3 10.65 6.78 -12.07
CA PHE A 3 10.52 5.58 -12.87
C PHE A 3 11.42 5.74 -14.10
N GLY A 4 12.13 4.68 -14.51
CA GLY A 4 12.92 4.66 -15.74
C GLY A 4 14.42 4.92 -15.60
N GLU A 5 14.92 5.21 -14.40
CA GLU A 5 16.35 5.11 -14.10
C GLU A 5 16.72 3.69 -13.67
N ASP A 6 18.00 3.35 -13.70
CA ASP A 6 18.51 2.06 -13.23
C ASP A 6 17.98 1.77 -11.82
N GLY A 7 17.15 0.76 -11.69
CA GLY A 7 16.49 0.41 -10.42
C GLY A 7 14.99 0.63 -10.37
N GLY A 8 14.36 1.28 -11.34
CA GLY A 8 12.92 1.54 -11.32
C GLY A 8 12.08 0.29 -11.10
N PHE A 9 12.41 -0.83 -11.74
CA PHE A 9 11.77 -2.11 -11.52
C PHE A 9 12.03 -2.65 -10.11
N ASN A 10 13.29 -2.66 -9.68
CA ASN A 10 13.67 -3.16 -8.36
C ASN A 10 13.00 -2.37 -7.23
N GLU A 11 12.84 -1.06 -7.38
CA GLU A 11 12.13 -0.23 -6.42
C GLU A 11 10.63 -0.54 -6.37
N VAL A 12 9.99 -0.78 -7.53
CA VAL A 12 8.58 -1.18 -7.58
C VAL A 12 8.38 -2.56 -6.96
N VAL A 13 9.28 -3.49 -7.19
CA VAL A 13 9.18 -4.86 -6.65
C VAL A 13 9.44 -4.89 -5.14
N LYS A 14 10.38 -4.09 -4.63
CA LYS A 14 10.65 -4.00 -3.19
C LYS A 14 9.46 -3.48 -2.39
N ASP A 15 8.68 -2.58 -2.97
CA ASP A 15 7.51 -1.98 -2.33
C ASP A 15 6.31 -2.04 -3.29
N ASP A 16 5.90 -3.26 -3.65
CA ASP A 16 4.75 -3.52 -4.52
C ASP A 16 3.42 -3.44 -3.74
N THR A 17 3.30 -2.40 -2.92
CA THR A 17 2.14 -2.16 -2.04
C THR A 17 0.81 -2.23 -2.79
N PHE A 18 0.75 -1.75 -4.04
CA PHE A 18 -0.44 -1.76 -4.87
C PHE A 18 -0.51 -2.94 -5.84
N GLY A 19 0.48 -3.82 -5.84
CA GLY A 19 0.50 -5.02 -6.64
C GLY A 19 0.75 -4.80 -8.14
N TYR A 20 1.36 -3.68 -8.55
CA TYR A 20 1.61 -3.39 -9.97
C TYR A 20 2.53 -4.41 -10.63
N ALA A 21 3.61 -4.80 -9.95
CA ALA A 21 4.53 -5.82 -10.44
C ALA A 21 3.85 -7.20 -10.46
N SER A 22 3.22 -7.58 -9.36
CA SER A 22 2.49 -8.84 -9.24
C SER A 22 1.40 -8.97 -10.28
N GLN A 23 0.65 -7.90 -10.55
CA GLN A 23 -0.40 -7.86 -11.57
C GLN A 23 0.18 -8.09 -12.97
N GLY A 24 1.30 -7.43 -13.31
CA GLY A 24 1.97 -7.62 -14.59
C GLY A 24 2.42 -9.07 -14.81
N PHE A 25 3.01 -9.70 -13.80
CA PHE A 25 3.40 -11.11 -13.88
C PHE A 25 2.22 -12.05 -14.04
N LEU A 26 1.12 -11.81 -13.32
CA LEU A 26 -0.11 -12.63 -13.44
C LEU A 26 -0.76 -12.48 -14.82
N TYR A 27 -0.75 -11.28 -15.40
CA TYR A 27 -1.22 -11.08 -16.77
C TYR A 27 -0.34 -11.81 -17.80
N GLY A 28 0.98 -11.72 -17.65
CA GLY A 28 1.92 -12.46 -18.48
C GLY A 28 1.67 -13.97 -18.41
N GLU A 29 1.53 -14.50 -17.21
CA GLU A 29 1.26 -15.93 -16.96
C GLU A 29 -0.06 -16.37 -17.61
N SER A 30 -1.13 -15.59 -17.46
CA SER A 30 -2.44 -15.91 -18.05
C SER A 30 -2.41 -15.95 -19.57
N GLN A 31 -1.57 -15.15 -20.20
CA GLN A 31 -1.38 -15.09 -21.65
C GLN A 31 -0.26 -16.02 -22.16
N LYS A 32 0.41 -16.76 -21.28
CA LYS A 32 1.61 -17.57 -21.60
C LYS A 32 2.72 -16.74 -22.27
N LYS A 33 2.88 -15.50 -21.83
CA LYS A 33 3.88 -14.54 -22.32
C LYS A 33 4.69 -13.96 -21.16
N ASN A 34 5.88 -13.47 -21.46
CA ASN A 34 6.63 -12.70 -20.49
C ASN A 34 6.03 -11.29 -20.37
N PHE A 35 5.99 -10.78 -19.14
CA PHE A 35 5.64 -9.40 -18.89
C PHE A 35 6.81 -8.51 -19.32
N GLY A 36 6.59 -7.57 -20.23
CA GLY A 36 7.65 -6.74 -20.82
C GLY A 36 8.00 -5.51 -19.97
N GLY A 37 7.07 -4.99 -19.20
CA GLY A 37 7.29 -3.79 -18.39
C GLY A 37 6.08 -2.87 -18.34
N TRP A 38 6.32 -1.62 -17.96
CA TRP A 38 5.28 -0.58 -17.84
C TRP A 38 5.59 0.60 -18.73
N ILE A 39 4.54 1.22 -19.24
CA ILE A 39 4.59 2.60 -19.72
C ILE A 39 4.09 3.47 -18.57
N VAL A 40 4.96 4.34 -18.07
CA VAL A 40 4.65 5.25 -16.97
C VAL A 40 4.51 6.66 -17.51
N ILE A 41 3.39 7.31 -17.24
CA ILE A 41 3.08 8.66 -17.70
C ILE A 41 2.98 9.60 -16.50
N ASN A 42 3.71 10.68 -16.54
CA ASN A 42 3.54 11.79 -15.59
C ASN A 42 2.31 12.59 -16.01
N LYS A 43 1.22 12.43 -15.27
CA LYS A 43 -0.05 13.08 -15.59
C LYS A 43 -0.02 14.62 -15.54
N SER A 44 0.99 15.21 -14.88
CA SER A 44 1.11 16.67 -14.76
C SER A 44 1.89 17.29 -15.92
N THR A 45 2.88 16.57 -16.48
CA THR A 45 3.74 17.07 -17.55
C THR A 45 3.49 16.42 -18.90
N GLY A 46 2.81 15.26 -18.92
CA GLY A 46 2.64 14.44 -20.12
C GLY A 46 3.88 13.64 -20.53
N GLU A 47 4.97 13.78 -19.80
CA GLU A 47 6.18 12.99 -20.03
C GLU A 47 5.91 11.50 -19.78
N TRP A 48 6.52 10.65 -20.57
CA TRP A 48 6.38 9.21 -20.42
C TRP A 48 7.73 8.51 -20.47
N VAL A 49 7.79 7.33 -19.89
CA VAL A 49 8.97 6.47 -19.85
C VAL A 49 8.54 5.01 -19.93
N VAL A 50 9.33 4.20 -20.63
CA VAL A 50 9.20 2.75 -20.60
C VAL A 50 10.09 2.22 -19.47
N CYS A 51 9.47 1.54 -18.52
CA CYS A 51 10.15 0.82 -17.44
C CYS A 51 10.16 -0.67 -17.79
N GLU A 52 11.22 -1.13 -18.43
CA GLU A 52 11.35 -2.52 -18.85
C GLU A 52 11.56 -3.45 -17.65
N THR A 53 11.00 -4.65 -17.77
CA THR A 53 11.26 -5.72 -16.81
C THR A 53 12.69 -6.19 -16.98
N PRO A 54 13.49 -6.33 -15.93
CA PRO A 54 14.84 -6.87 -16.06
C PRO A 54 14.78 -8.33 -16.55
N LYS A 55 15.84 -8.78 -17.21
CA LYS A 55 15.93 -10.15 -17.76
C LYS A 55 15.76 -11.23 -16.67
N LEU A 56 16.18 -10.93 -15.45
CA LEU A 56 16.01 -11.81 -14.27
C LEU A 56 14.90 -11.24 -13.40
N VAL A 57 13.72 -11.80 -13.48
CA VAL A 57 12.56 -11.40 -12.69
C VAL A 57 12.28 -12.35 -11.51
N GLU A 58 13.02 -13.45 -11.44
CA GLU A 58 12.93 -14.38 -10.32
C GLU A 58 13.75 -13.88 -9.09
N PRO A 59 13.30 -14.13 -7.84
CA PRO A 59 12.12 -14.98 -7.51
C PRO A 59 10.77 -14.25 -7.55
N TYR A 60 10.72 -12.96 -7.82
CA TYR A 60 9.51 -12.12 -7.69
C TYR A 60 8.32 -12.65 -8.50
N LYS A 61 8.57 -13.15 -9.71
CA LYS A 61 7.51 -13.71 -10.57
C LYS A 61 6.93 -14.97 -9.94
N SER A 62 7.77 -15.93 -9.55
CA SER A 62 7.33 -17.19 -8.95
C SER A 62 6.61 -16.94 -7.62
N ASP A 63 7.09 -16.02 -6.81
CA ASP A 63 6.47 -15.65 -5.54
C ASP A 63 5.08 -15.03 -5.75
N ALA A 64 4.93 -14.13 -6.72
CA ALA A 64 3.65 -13.52 -7.05
C ALA A 64 2.62 -14.56 -7.51
N ILE A 65 3.04 -15.46 -8.40
CA ILE A 65 2.18 -16.55 -8.93
C ILE A 65 1.81 -17.51 -7.79
N LYS A 66 2.78 -17.92 -6.98
CA LYS A 66 2.53 -18.79 -5.82
C LYS A 66 1.54 -18.15 -4.86
N LYS A 67 1.76 -16.90 -4.47
CA LYS A 67 0.87 -16.17 -3.56
C LYS A 67 -0.56 -16.08 -4.11
N ALA A 68 -0.73 -15.84 -5.40
CA ALA A 68 -2.05 -15.81 -6.03
C ALA A 68 -2.74 -17.17 -5.97
N LYS A 69 -2.02 -18.27 -6.27
CA LYS A 69 -2.55 -19.64 -6.19
C LYS A 69 -2.93 -20.02 -4.77
N ASP A 70 -2.09 -19.70 -3.79
CA ASP A 70 -2.33 -19.96 -2.37
C ASP A 70 -3.57 -19.19 -1.87
N ASN A 71 -3.73 -17.93 -2.27
CA ASN A 71 -4.90 -17.13 -1.93
C ASN A 71 -6.19 -17.70 -2.55
N ILE A 72 -6.16 -18.10 -3.82
CA ILE A 72 -7.31 -18.73 -4.49
C ILE A 72 -7.69 -20.03 -3.78
N LYS A 73 -6.69 -20.84 -3.41
CA LYS A 73 -6.92 -22.08 -2.66
C LYS A 73 -7.55 -21.78 -1.30
N ALA A 74 -7.01 -20.84 -0.54
CA ALA A 74 -7.56 -20.43 0.75
C ALA A 74 -9.02 -19.97 0.67
N ILE A 75 -9.38 -19.19 -0.39
CA ILE A 75 -10.75 -18.78 -0.64
C ILE A 75 -11.67 -19.98 -0.89
N LYS A 76 -11.24 -20.93 -1.72
CA LYS A 76 -12.00 -22.14 -2.05
C LYS A 76 -12.20 -23.03 -0.83
N ASP A 77 -11.19 -23.12 0.01
CA ASP A 77 -11.20 -23.94 1.23
C ASP A 77 -11.93 -23.25 2.41
N GLY A 78 -12.45 -22.02 2.23
CA GLY A 78 -13.12 -21.26 3.27
C GLY A 78 -12.22 -20.82 4.43
N VAL A 79 -10.92 -20.74 4.20
CA VAL A 79 -9.95 -20.34 5.24
C VAL A 79 -10.18 -18.87 5.60
N PRO A 80 -10.32 -18.51 6.89
CA PRO A 80 -10.48 -17.12 7.30
C PRO A 80 -9.31 -16.26 6.84
N PHE A 81 -9.61 -15.08 6.32
CA PHE A 81 -8.59 -14.13 5.88
C PHE A 81 -7.77 -13.62 7.06
N LYS A 82 -6.46 -13.62 6.87
CA LYS A 82 -5.51 -12.97 7.79
C LYS A 82 -5.24 -11.54 7.31
N ARG A 83 -5.03 -10.65 8.26
CA ARG A 83 -4.60 -9.29 7.96
C ARG A 83 -3.24 -9.31 7.27
N GLN A 84 -3.12 -8.62 6.15
CA GLN A 84 -1.88 -8.58 5.35
C GLN A 84 -0.83 -7.63 5.93
N TYR A 85 -1.30 -6.52 6.54
CA TYR A 85 -0.45 -5.48 7.07
C TYR A 85 -0.87 -5.10 8.49
N ASP A 86 0.10 -4.76 9.32
CA ASP A 86 -0.13 -4.21 10.63
C ASP A 86 -0.33 -2.70 10.58
N ALA A 87 -0.79 -2.13 11.70
CA ALA A 87 -0.80 -0.69 11.89
C ALA A 87 0.64 -0.18 11.98
N ILE A 88 0.87 1.00 11.47
CA ILE A 88 2.18 1.66 11.52
C ILE A 88 2.15 2.78 12.55
N GLU A 89 3.31 3.13 13.09
CA GLU A 89 3.46 4.27 13.96
C GLU A 89 3.20 5.57 13.19
N GLU A 90 2.35 6.44 13.74
CA GLU A 90 2.13 7.76 13.17
C GLU A 90 3.37 8.62 13.37
N THR A 91 3.78 9.29 12.28
CA THR A 91 4.80 10.34 12.36
C THR A 91 4.23 11.69 11.99
N PHE A 92 4.59 12.71 12.75
CA PHE A 92 4.24 14.09 12.47
C PHE A 92 5.50 14.95 12.40
N ARG A 93 5.76 15.59 11.27
CA ARG A 93 6.99 16.35 10.99
C ARG A 93 8.26 15.52 11.26
N GLY A 94 8.23 14.26 10.86
CA GLY A 94 9.35 13.31 10.99
C GLY A 94 9.57 12.76 12.41
N LYS A 95 8.70 13.07 13.37
CA LYS A 95 8.79 12.55 14.75
C LYS A 95 7.64 11.59 15.02
N PRO A 96 7.90 10.45 15.71
CA PRO A 96 6.84 9.53 16.13
C PRO A 96 5.92 10.23 17.13
N THR A 97 4.61 9.95 17.04
CA THR A 97 3.59 10.56 17.91
C THR A 97 3.12 9.64 19.02
N GLY A 98 3.48 8.35 18.94
CA GLY A 98 2.96 7.31 19.83
C GLY A 98 1.58 6.80 19.45
N ASN A 99 0.94 7.35 18.42
CA ASN A 99 -0.32 6.86 17.88
C ASN A 99 -0.06 5.81 16.79
N LYS A 100 -1.03 4.92 16.54
CA LYS A 100 -0.97 3.97 15.43
C LYS A 100 -2.04 4.25 14.39
N VAL A 101 -1.64 4.21 13.14
CA VAL A 101 -2.48 4.53 11.98
C VAL A 101 -2.43 3.42 10.93
N LEU A 102 -3.39 3.42 10.03
CA LEU A 102 -3.32 2.55 8.86
C LEU A 102 -2.20 3.01 7.92
N GLY A 103 -1.39 2.04 7.48
CA GLY A 103 -0.49 2.25 6.35
C GLY A 103 -1.24 2.56 5.06
N LEU A 104 -0.51 3.03 4.05
CA LEU A 104 -1.09 3.52 2.79
C LEU A 104 -2.01 2.49 2.12
N ALA A 105 -1.57 1.24 1.99
CA ALA A 105 -2.36 0.17 1.39
C ALA A 105 -3.70 -0.05 2.11
N CYS A 106 -3.67 -0.10 3.45
CA CYS A 106 -4.86 -0.30 4.26
C CYS A 106 -5.80 0.92 4.24
N SER A 107 -5.26 2.14 4.14
CA SER A 107 -6.07 3.36 4.11
C SER A 107 -6.98 3.44 2.87
N PHE A 108 -6.55 2.88 1.75
CA PHE A 108 -7.34 2.78 0.51
C PHE A 108 -8.13 1.48 0.37
N CYS A 109 -7.91 0.49 1.26
CA CYS A 109 -8.58 -0.79 1.17
C CYS A 109 -10.09 -0.66 1.46
N PRO A 110 -10.99 -1.18 0.59
CA PRO A 110 -12.42 -1.15 0.82
C PRO A 110 -12.84 -2.03 2.02
N TYR A 111 -12.03 -3.02 2.37
CA TYR A 111 -12.28 -3.95 3.48
C TYR A 111 -11.69 -3.49 4.81
N LYS A 112 -11.18 -2.26 4.93
CA LYS A 112 -10.54 -1.79 6.17
C LYS A 112 -11.47 -1.84 7.39
N LEU A 113 -12.74 -1.48 7.23
CA LEU A 113 -13.70 -1.52 8.34
C LEU A 113 -13.96 -2.94 8.86
N PRO A 114 -14.35 -3.93 8.05
CA PRO A 114 -14.50 -5.30 8.54
C PRO A 114 -13.18 -5.92 9.01
N CYS A 115 -12.04 -5.52 8.43
CA CYS A 115 -10.73 -6.04 8.79
C CYS A 115 -10.24 -5.56 10.16
N TRP A 116 -10.50 -4.30 10.52
CA TRP A 116 -10.01 -3.67 11.75
C TRP A 116 -11.08 -3.55 12.84
N GLY A 117 -12.37 -3.64 12.45
CA GLY A 117 -13.51 -3.59 13.37
C GLY A 117 -13.63 -2.25 14.09
N SER A 118 -14.18 -2.32 15.31
CA SER A 118 -14.47 -1.14 16.15
C SER A 118 -13.24 -0.37 16.63
N LYS A 119 -12.04 -0.94 16.48
CA LYS A 119 -10.79 -0.25 16.83
C LYS A 119 -10.40 0.85 15.83
N LEU A 120 -11.00 0.84 14.63
CA LEU A 120 -10.66 1.78 13.58
C LEU A 120 -11.50 3.05 13.69
N GLN A 121 -10.82 4.19 13.79
CA GLN A 121 -11.44 5.50 13.89
C GLN A 121 -10.90 6.43 12.82
N LEU A 122 -11.78 7.15 12.13
CA LEU A 122 -11.39 8.22 11.23
C LEU A 122 -11.42 9.54 11.99
N LEU A 123 -10.26 10.09 12.26
CA LEU A 123 -10.13 11.32 13.05
C LEU A 123 -9.25 12.33 12.30
N PRO A 124 -9.42 13.63 12.57
CA PRO A 124 -8.46 14.62 12.13
C PRO A 124 -7.09 14.33 12.76
N GLN A 125 -6.02 14.60 12.03
CA GLN A 125 -4.65 14.34 12.49
C GLN A 125 -4.40 15.00 13.84
N GLN A 126 -4.18 14.19 14.87
CA GLN A 126 -4.20 14.60 16.28
C GLN A 126 -3.12 15.63 16.63
N GLN A 127 -2.00 15.62 15.94
CA GLN A 127 -0.89 16.56 16.17
C GLN A 127 -1.00 17.84 15.34
N SER A 128 -2.00 17.97 14.47
CA SER A 128 -2.15 19.14 13.63
C SER A 128 -2.89 20.26 14.33
N LYS A 129 -2.29 21.46 14.35
CA LYS A 129 -2.93 22.72 14.81
C LYS A 129 -3.60 23.51 13.69
N GLY A 130 -3.59 22.98 12.45
CA GLY A 130 -4.21 23.64 11.30
C GLY A 130 -5.72 23.64 11.37
N LYS A 131 -6.36 24.66 10.78
CA LYS A 131 -7.84 24.78 10.72
C LYS A 131 -8.48 23.60 9.94
N ASN A 132 -7.76 23.04 8.94
CA ASN A 132 -8.20 21.92 8.12
C ASN A 132 -7.18 20.78 8.20
N PRO A 133 -7.14 20.00 9.29
CA PRO A 133 -6.22 18.89 9.42
C PRO A 133 -6.60 17.77 8.45
N LYS A 134 -5.58 17.03 8.00
CA LYS A 134 -5.80 15.80 7.22
C LYS A 134 -6.56 14.78 8.07
N TRP A 135 -7.52 14.09 7.47
CA TRP A 135 -8.20 12.95 8.10
C TRP A 135 -7.34 11.69 8.01
N VAL A 136 -7.21 10.99 9.12
CA VAL A 136 -6.34 9.82 9.26
C VAL A 136 -7.12 8.68 9.93
N TRP A 137 -6.88 7.46 9.46
CA TRP A 137 -7.44 6.26 10.06
C TRP A 137 -6.55 5.80 11.21
N TYR A 138 -7.01 5.97 12.43
CA TYR A 138 -6.34 5.54 13.66
C TYR A 138 -6.81 4.17 14.09
N THR A 139 -5.87 3.34 14.53
CA THR A 139 -6.14 2.07 15.21
C THR A 139 -5.89 2.19 16.70
N GLU A 140 -5.07 3.17 17.10
CA GLU A 140 -4.73 3.46 18.50
C GLU A 140 -4.35 4.94 18.63
N VAL A 141 -4.97 5.63 19.56
CA VAL A 141 -4.69 7.04 19.89
C VAL A 141 -4.23 7.12 21.33
N ASN A 142 -2.91 7.19 21.54
CA ASN A 142 -2.31 7.30 22.86
C ASN A 142 -2.09 8.75 23.29
N ASN A 143 -1.95 9.66 22.31
CA ASN A 143 -1.80 11.09 22.52
C ASN A 143 -2.91 11.84 21.78
N PRO A 144 -4.12 11.87 22.31
CA PRO A 144 -5.23 12.60 21.71
C PRO A 144 -4.95 14.11 21.72
N LYS A 145 -5.47 14.81 20.72
CA LYS A 145 -5.47 16.26 20.70
C LYS A 145 -6.23 16.76 21.93
N GLN A 146 -5.59 17.59 22.74
CA GLN A 146 -6.32 18.30 23.80
C GLN A 146 -7.33 19.22 23.10
N GLU A 147 -8.62 19.00 23.36
CA GLU A 147 -9.64 19.97 22.97
C GLU A 147 -9.31 21.24 23.74
N GLU A 148 -8.90 22.30 23.02
CA GLU A 148 -8.87 23.63 23.61
C GLU A 148 -10.31 23.93 23.98
N ALA A 149 -10.60 23.90 25.25
CA ALA A 149 -11.87 24.33 25.78
C ALA A 149 -12.13 25.73 25.23
N SER A 150 -13.08 25.83 24.32
CA SER A 150 -13.58 27.10 23.80
C SER A 150 -14.26 27.80 24.97
N ALA A 151 -13.52 28.74 25.56
CA ALA A 151 -14.06 29.71 26.48
C ALA A 151 -14.82 30.79 25.73
#